data_cd9e0d06055a86a376d9da2081aa9a54
#
_entry.id   cd9e0d06055a86a376d9da2081aa9a54
#
_cell.length_a   1.000
_cell.length_b   1.000
_cell.length_c   1.000
_cell.angle_alpha   90.00
_cell.angle_beta   90.00
_cell.angle_gamma   90.00
#
_symmetry.space_group_name_H-M   'P 1'
#
loop_
_entity.id
_entity.type
_entity.pdbx_description
1 polymer ?
#
loop_
_entity_poly.entity_id
_entity_poly.type
_entity_poly.pdbx_seq_one_letter_code
_entity_poly.pdbx_strand_id
1 'polypeptide(L)'
;MVEREEWLEPGIRLKQSVTADREWGGEQPSAVPVFIGWDNASTMPASLLPVATWDQRPDCLRGKEGSCLQETVRHYFDNGGGECFVLMGEPLSPEAELTREWWRKVSVPLLQEPTVTLVAVPQLAEWLERGLAPMEPKEPMDPSVTVTVVATFITQWHYLLNACSERPDLFFVLDAPRRAEIASACITQLRQTSVLGREAMRVALYGPHLETDYLLKDRKSLVLPPCGAVLGVYARSDVMEGVWKAPANELLHHVIKPEFDETSTHRWFYVDNVSINAIRSFVGRGTRIWGCRTLSHGTPFRYVQVRRTVTWIEANLKQICRFAVFEPNNEITWFQLRGLCRAWLRRLWLEGGLAGTDEASAFSVRVGVNESMTAADIDAGKLIVQIEVAVLHAAEFIEVRLELLTGLAQVRGSETS
;
A
#
# COMPACT_ATOMS: atom_id res chain seq x y z
N MET A 1 -31.18 4.40 13.58
CA MET A 1 -30.54 4.40 14.90
C MET A 1 -29.08 4.79 14.67
N VAL A 2 -28.72 5.97 15.13
CA VAL A 2 -27.32 6.42 15.09
C VAL A 2 -26.65 5.71 16.25
N GLU A 3 -25.75 4.76 15.99
CA GLU A 3 -24.90 4.16 17.02
C GLU A 3 -24.14 5.30 17.73
N ARG A 4 -24.40 5.46 19.02
CA ARG A 4 -23.58 6.30 19.88
C ARG A 4 -22.24 5.57 20.05
N GLU A 5 -21.24 5.97 19.29
CA GLU A 5 -19.87 5.56 19.56
C GLU A 5 -19.42 6.18 20.89
N GLU A 6 -19.24 5.37 21.91
CA GLU A 6 -18.76 5.83 23.22
C GLU A 6 -17.25 6.08 23.19
N TRP A 7 -16.86 7.21 23.78
CA TRP A 7 -15.46 7.50 24.05
C TRP A 7 -15.02 6.66 25.26
N LEU A 8 -14.06 5.77 25.07
CA LEU A 8 -13.55 4.88 26.14
C LEU A 8 -12.41 5.53 26.91
N GLU A 9 -11.63 6.41 26.28
CA GLU A 9 -10.49 7.12 26.87
C GLU A 9 -10.37 8.53 26.28
N PRO A 10 -9.76 9.50 27.03
CA PRO A 10 -9.41 10.79 26.45
C PRO A 10 -8.41 10.63 25.31
N GLY A 11 -8.71 11.20 24.16
CA GLY A 11 -7.86 11.05 22.98
C GLY A 11 -8.38 11.81 21.76
N ILE A 12 -7.73 11.64 20.63
CA ILE A 12 -8.09 12.24 19.35
C ILE A 12 -8.73 11.18 18.46
N ARG A 13 -9.92 11.45 17.94
CA ARG A 13 -10.62 10.59 16.99
C ARG A 13 -10.90 11.34 15.72
N LEU A 14 -10.49 10.78 14.59
CA LEU A 14 -10.85 11.25 13.26
C LEU A 14 -12.06 10.44 12.75
N LYS A 15 -13.10 11.14 12.31
CA LYS A 15 -14.37 10.49 11.94
C LYS A 15 -14.33 9.61 10.68
N GLN A 16 -13.24 9.59 9.95
CA GLN A 16 -13.10 8.78 8.73
C GLN A 16 -12.13 7.61 8.82
N SER A 17 -11.31 7.54 9.86
CA SER A 17 -10.46 6.38 10.12
C SER A 17 -10.35 6.12 11.60
N VAL A 18 -10.53 4.90 12.00
CA VAL A 18 -10.24 4.43 13.35
C VAL A 18 -8.74 4.17 13.42
N THR A 19 -8.00 4.98 14.13
CA THR A 19 -6.54 4.82 14.26
C THR A 19 -6.13 4.72 15.73
N ALA A 20 -5.19 3.84 16.02
CA ALA A 20 -4.60 3.73 17.34
C ALA A 20 -3.79 5.00 17.71
N ASP A 21 -3.67 5.31 18.99
CA ASP A 21 -2.87 6.42 19.47
C ASP A 21 -1.38 6.14 19.31
N ARG A 22 -0.68 7.05 18.64
CA ARG A 22 0.76 6.97 18.39
C ARG A 22 1.48 8.06 19.15
N GLU A 23 2.48 7.69 19.95
CA GLU A 23 3.43 8.63 20.54
C GLU A 23 4.62 8.80 19.61
N TRP A 24 4.68 9.91 18.90
CA TRP A 24 5.78 10.23 18.02
C TRP A 24 6.09 11.73 18.03
N GLY A 25 7.36 12.10 18.19
CA GLY A 25 7.82 13.50 18.20
C GLY A 25 8.43 13.90 16.86
N GLY A 26 7.62 14.19 15.83
CA GLY A 26 8.09 14.58 14.50
C GLY A 26 7.07 14.27 13.41
N GLU A 27 7.46 14.43 12.14
CA GLU A 27 6.64 14.05 11.00
C GLU A 27 6.49 12.53 10.94
N GLN A 28 5.25 12.04 10.74
CA GLN A 28 4.97 10.61 10.77
C GLN A 28 5.57 9.90 9.55
N PRO A 29 6.15 8.71 9.72
CA PRO A 29 6.70 7.96 8.60
C PRO A 29 5.59 7.56 7.62
N SER A 30 5.91 7.51 6.33
CA SER A 30 4.98 7.08 5.27
C SER A 30 5.26 5.67 4.75
N ALA A 31 6.52 5.21 4.80
CA ALA A 31 6.96 3.99 4.13
C ALA A 31 7.92 3.16 5.00
N VAL A 32 7.44 2.69 6.14
CA VAL A 32 8.15 1.73 7.00
C VAL A 32 7.45 0.37 6.87
N PRO A 33 7.99 -0.57 6.07
CA PRO A 33 7.38 -1.87 5.88
C PRO A 33 7.72 -2.86 6.97
N VAL A 34 6.81 -3.82 7.18
CA VAL A 34 7.07 -5.08 7.86
C VAL A 34 6.94 -6.23 6.87
N PHE A 35 7.92 -7.11 6.87
CA PHE A 35 7.90 -8.37 6.12
C PHE A 35 7.55 -9.51 7.07
N ILE A 36 6.38 -10.09 6.90
CA ILE A 36 5.93 -11.23 7.70
C ILE A 36 6.43 -12.51 7.06
N GLY A 37 7.13 -13.31 7.85
CA GLY A 37 7.63 -14.60 7.43
C GLY A 37 7.60 -15.62 8.55
N TRP A 38 7.91 -16.86 8.23
CA TRP A 38 8.00 -17.99 9.17
C TRP A 38 9.11 -18.95 8.77
N ASP A 39 9.53 -19.74 9.73
CA ASP A 39 10.56 -20.76 9.57
C ASP A 39 10.12 -22.06 10.22
N ASN A 40 10.53 -23.19 9.66
CA ASN A 40 10.23 -24.52 10.20
C ASN A 40 11.07 -24.88 11.44
N ALA A 41 12.18 -24.16 11.67
CA ALA A 41 13.18 -24.51 12.68
C ALA A 41 13.16 -23.59 13.93
N SER A 42 12.43 -22.50 13.92
CA SER A 42 12.38 -21.58 15.05
C SER A 42 11.49 -22.12 16.17
N THR A 43 11.97 -22.11 17.40
CA THR A 43 11.18 -22.39 18.61
C THR A 43 10.73 -21.11 19.31
N MET A 44 10.98 -19.95 18.70
CA MET A 44 10.71 -18.63 19.28
C MET A 44 9.27 -18.21 19.04
N PRO A 45 8.63 -17.50 20.00
CA PRO A 45 7.35 -16.87 19.77
C PRO A 45 7.46 -15.78 18.69
N ALA A 46 6.32 -15.34 18.15
CA ALA A 46 6.29 -14.27 17.17
C ALA A 46 7.07 -13.04 17.65
N SER A 47 8.03 -12.59 16.87
CA SER A 47 8.92 -11.48 17.23
C SER A 47 9.06 -10.49 16.08
N LEU A 48 8.97 -9.20 16.43
CA LEU A 48 9.17 -8.08 15.50
C LEU A 48 10.61 -7.57 15.65
N LEU A 49 11.37 -7.63 14.59
CA LEU A 49 12.80 -7.32 14.55
C LEU A 49 13.07 -6.13 13.64
N PRO A 50 13.64 -5.03 14.14
CA PRO A 50 14.00 -3.89 13.31
C PRO A 50 15.21 -4.20 12.42
N VAL A 51 15.22 -3.66 11.21
CA VAL A 51 16.31 -3.78 10.23
C VAL A 51 16.56 -2.38 9.68
N ALA A 52 17.54 -1.70 10.25
CA ALA A 52 17.89 -0.34 9.83
C ALA A 52 18.62 -0.34 8.47
N THR A 53 19.49 -1.32 8.23
CA THR A 53 20.24 -1.52 6.98
C THR A 53 20.40 -3.00 6.69
N TRP A 54 20.65 -3.36 5.43
CA TRP A 54 20.87 -4.77 5.05
C TRP A 54 22.04 -5.42 5.81
N ASP A 55 23.10 -4.66 6.09
CA ASP A 55 24.27 -5.19 6.82
C ASP A 55 23.97 -5.48 8.28
N GLN A 56 23.00 -4.78 8.87
CA GLN A 56 22.56 -4.94 10.27
C GLN A 56 21.38 -5.92 10.42
N ARG A 57 21.09 -6.72 9.37
CA ARG A 57 19.98 -7.67 9.41
C ARG A 57 20.12 -8.68 10.55
N PRO A 58 18.99 -9.07 11.18
CA PRO A 58 18.98 -10.05 12.27
C PRO A 58 19.38 -11.46 11.80
N ASP A 59 19.75 -12.31 12.75
CA ASP A 59 20.25 -13.66 12.44
C ASP A 59 19.24 -14.55 11.72
N CYS A 60 17.93 -14.31 11.92
CA CYS A 60 16.88 -15.03 11.17
C CYS A 60 16.96 -14.78 9.64
N LEU A 61 17.61 -13.70 9.20
CA LEU A 61 17.87 -13.37 7.80
C LEU A 61 19.32 -13.68 7.38
N ARG A 62 20.12 -14.36 8.19
CA ARG A 62 21.50 -14.70 7.86
C ARG A 62 21.65 -16.17 7.51
N GLY A 63 22.52 -16.45 6.56
CA GLY A 63 22.89 -17.83 6.20
C GLY A 63 21.80 -18.64 5.49
N LYS A 64 20.70 -18.01 5.11
CA LYS A 64 19.57 -18.61 4.39
C LYS A 64 19.52 -18.16 2.93
N GLU A 65 20.69 -18.15 2.27
CA GLU A 65 20.79 -17.78 0.85
C GLU A 65 19.76 -18.54 0.01
N GLY A 66 19.02 -17.81 -0.81
CA GLY A 66 17.91 -18.34 -1.61
C GLY A 66 16.60 -18.48 -0.85
N SER A 67 16.52 -18.10 0.43
CA SER A 67 15.28 -18.00 1.16
C SER A 67 14.42 -16.86 0.61
N CYS A 68 13.18 -17.13 0.30
CA CYS A 68 12.23 -16.13 -0.21
C CYS A 68 12.18 -14.86 0.66
N LEU A 69 12.05 -15.02 1.99
CA LEU A 69 12.01 -13.89 2.91
C LEU A 69 13.32 -13.08 2.89
N GLN A 70 14.46 -13.74 3.05
CA GLN A 70 15.77 -13.07 3.09
C GLN A 70 16.03 -12.28 1.81
N GLU A 71 15.88 -12.91 0.65
CA GLU A 71 16.19 -12.28 -0.62
C GLU A 71 15.15 -11.21 -1.00
N THR A 72 13.90 -11.33 -0.56
CA THR A 72 12.88 -10.26 -0.73
C THR A 72 13.22 -9.04 0.11
N VAL A 73 13.67 -9.20 1.36
CA VAL A 73 14.13 -8.07 2.19
C VAL A 73 15.40 -7.45 1.59
N ARG A 74 16.32 -8.24 1.04
CA ARG A 74 17.47 -7.73 0.28
C ARG A 74 17.00 -6.89 -0.91
N HIS A 75 16.07 -7.42 -1.70
CA HIS A 75 15.53 -6.76 -2.88
C HIS A 75 14.81 -5.43 -2.53
N TYR A 76 14.24 -5.32 -1.33
CA TYR A 76 13.72 -4.07 -0.80
C TYR A 76 14.83 -3.01 -0.66
N PHE A 77 15.93 -3.33 0.02
CA PHE A 77 17.04 -2.39 0.19
C PHE A 77 17.70 -2.03 -1.15
N ASP A 78 17.90 -2.99 -2.04
CA ASP A 78 18.51 -2.79 -3.35
C ASP A 78 17.62 -1.91 -4.28
N ASN A 79 16.32 -1.77 -3.98
CA ASN A 79 15.40 -0.86 -4.66
C ASN A 79 15.19 0.49 -3.96
N GLY A 80 16.03 0.82 -2.97
CA GLY A 80 16.02 2.10 -2.28
C GLY A 80 15.19 2.12 -1.00
N GLY A 81 14.90 0.96 -0.44
CA GLY A 81 14.29 0.81 0.86
C GLY A 81 15.14 1.35 2.00
N GLY A 82 14.50 1.96 2.98
CA GLY A 82 15.10 2.42 4.23
C GLY A 82 14.90 1.44 5.38
N GLU A 83 14.70 1.96 6.61
CA GLU A 83 14.37 1.14 7.77
C GLU A 83 13.11 0.30 7.52
N CYS A 84 13.15 -0.95 7.97
CA CYS A 84 12.02 -1.88 7.90
C CYS A 84 11.99 -2.80 9.12
N PHE A 85 10.95 -3.60 9.22
CA PHE A 85 10.83 -4.64 10.22
C PHE A 85 10.66 -6.01 9.58
N VAL A 86 11.14 -7.04 10.26
CA VAL A 86 10.84 -8.44 9.95
C VAL A 86 10.07 -9.03 11.11
N LEU A 87 8.90 -9.54 10.82
CA LEU A 87 8.04 -10.22 11.79
C LEU A 87 8.13 -11.73 11.56
N MET A 88 8.85 -12.41 12.44
CA MET A 88 8.94 -13.87 12.40
C MET A 88 7.76 -14.45 13.16
N GLY A 89 6.90 -15.15 12.43
CA GLY A 89 5.78 -15.89 13.00
C GLY A 89 6.18 -17.17 13.71
N GLU A 90 5.22 -17.78 14.42
CA GLU A 90 5.40 -19.12 14.99
C GLU A 90 5.77 -20.13 13.89
N PRO A 91 6.62 -21.13 14.20
CA PRO A 91 7.02 -22.14 13.23
C PRO A 91 5.81 -22.89 12.67
N LEU A 92 5.87 -23.17 11.38
CA LEU A 92 4.86 -23.93 10.67
C LEU A 92 5.50 -25.18 10.08
N SER A 93 4.96 -26.37 10.38
CA SER A 93 5.37 -27.58 9.66
C SER A 93 4.96 -27.47 8.17
N PRO A 94 5.67 -28.16 7.28
CA PRO A 94 5.34 -28.12 5.84
C PRO A 94 3.90 -28.51 5.49
N GLU A 95 3.25 -29.30 6.34
CA GLU A 95 1.86 -29.74 6.15
C GLU A 95 0.85 -28.85 6.88
N ALA A 96 1.30 -27.91 7.72
CA ALA A 96 0.40 -27.05 8.49
C ALA A 96 -0.39 -26.08 7.60
N GLU A 97 -1.60 -25.77 8.03
CA GLU A 97 -2.42 -24.73 7.43
C GLU A 97 -2.25 -23.41 8.19
N LEU A 98 -2.28 -22.29 7.44
CA LEU A 98 -2.33 -20.96 8.03
C LEU A 98 -3.73 -20.70 8.55
N THR A 99 -3.93 -20.83 9.85
CA THR A 99 -5.23 -20.63 10.50
C THR A 99 -5.48 -19.16 10.84
N ARG A 100 -6.75 -18.79 11.05
CA ARG A 100 -7.13 -17.47 11.56
C ARG A 100 -6.43 -17.15 12.89
N GLU A 101 -6.27 -18.15 13.77
CA GLU A 101 -5.62 -17.99 15.08
C GLU A 101 -4.11 -17.72 14.92
N TRP A 102 -3.46 -18.36 13.96
CA TRP A 102 -2.07 -18.11 13.65
C TRP A 102 -1.85 -16.65 13.24
N TRP A 103 -2.69 -16.11 12.32
CA TRP A 103 -2.62 -14.72 11.92
C TRP A 103 -2.84 -13.75 13.08
N ARG A 104 -3.81 -14.05 13.95
CA ARG A 104 -4.08 -13.25 15.14
C ARG A 104 -2.87 -13.17 16.07
N LYS A 105 -2.21 -14.29 16.34
CA LYS A 105 -1.02 -14.34 17.21
C LYS A 105 0.17 -13.61 16.59
N VAL A 106 0.45 -13.86 15.31
CA VAL A 106 1.55 -13.21 14.58
C VAL A 106 1.38 -11.69 14.53
N SER A 107 0.16 -11.19 14.41
CA SER A 107 -0.08 -9.75 14.32
C SER A 107 0.09 -8.99 15.64
N VAL A 108 0.11 -9.65 16.82
CA VAL A 108 0.21 -8.95 18.12
C VAL A 108 1.40 -8.00 18.21
N PRO A 109 2.64 -8.37 17.89
CA PRO A 109 3.76 -7.43 17.94
C PRO A 109 3.61 -6.26 16.97
N LEU A 110 3.00 -6.50 15.79
CA LEU A 110 2.74 -5.48 14.79
C LEU A 110 1.73 -4.44 15.27
N LEU A 111 0.70 -4.86 16.00
CA LEU A 111 -0.31 -3.96 16.54
C LEU A 111 0.28 -2.98 17.58
N GLN A 112 1.36 -3.38 18.24
CA GLN A 112 2.06 -2.59 19.25
C GLN A 112 3.14 -1.66 18.68
N GLU A 113 3.55 -1.84 17.41
CA GLU A 113 4.59 -1.02 16.77
C GLU A 113 3.98 0.09 15.91
N PRO A 114 3.92 1.33 16.40
CA PRO A 114 3.24 2.43 15.73
C PRO A 114 3.95 2.94 14.48
N THR A 115 5.24 2.67 14.32
CA THR A 115 6.03 3.19 13.19
C THR A 115 5.80 2.43 11.90
N VAL A 116 5.35 1.17 11.97
CA VAL A 116 5.05 0.37 10.79
C VAL A 116 3.83 0.92 10.08
N THR A 117 3.96 1.13 8.77
CA THR A 117 2.91 1.68 7.88
C THR A 117 2.52 0.74 6.75
N LEU A 118 3.42 -0.17 6.36
CA LEU A 118 3.25 -1.07 5.21
C LEU A 118 3.44 -2.52 5.63
N VAL A 119 2.68 -3.43 5.03
CA VAL A 119 2.72 -4.87 5.34
C VAL A 119 2.89 -5.69 4.08
N ALA A 120 3.83 -6.64 4.09
CA ALA A 120 4.02 -7.63 3.04
C ALA A 120 4.20 -9.03 3.62
N VAL A 121 3.84 -10.07 2.84
CA VAL A 121 3.96 -11.48 3.23
C VAL A 121 4.60 -12.26 2.08
N PRO A 122 5.92 -12.14 1.87
CA PRO A 122 6.61 -12.67 0.69
C PRO A 122 6.41 -14.17 0.45
N GLN A 123 6.38 -14.95 1.52
CA GLN A 123 6.31 -16.41 1.44
C GLN A 123 4.90 -16.96 1.17
N LEU A 124 3.86 -16.10 1.20
CA LEU A 124 2.47 -16.56 1.15
C LEU A 124 2.13 -17.27 -0.16
N ALA A 125 2.54 -16.71 -1.29
CA ALA A 125 2.24 -17.30 -2.60
C ALA A 125 2.91 -18.68 -2.75
N GLU A 126 4.20 -18.77 -2.44
CA GLU A 126 4.95 -20.03 -2.47
C GLU A 126 4.33 -21.07 -1.50
N TRP A 127 3.96 -20.63 -0.31
CA TRP A 127 3.33 -21.51 0.69
C TRP A 127 1.99 -22.07 0.24
N LEU A 128 1.14 -21.27 -0.37
CA LEU A 128 -0.19 -21.69 -0.80
C LEU A 128 -0.17 -22.53 -2.09
N GLU A 129 0.85 -22.34 -2.92
CA GLU A 129 1.03 -23.12 -4.14
C GLU A 129 1.91 -24.37 -3.96
N ARG A 130 2.43 -24.62 -2.73
CA ARG A 130 3.18 -25.84 -2.44
C ARG A 130 2.28 -27.08 -2.66
N GLY A 131 2.87 -28.12 -3.19
CA GLY A 131 2.16 -29.35 -3.52
C GLY A 131 1.38 -29.34 -4.83
N LEU A 132 1.31 -28.19 -5.51
CA LEU A 132 0.88 -28.16 -6.91
C LEU A 132 1.97 -28.77 -7.78
N ALA A 133 1.56 -29.50 -8.84
CA ALA A 133 2.52 -30.05 -9.81
C ALA A 133 3.44 -28.93 -10.35
N PRO A 134 4.70 -29.23 -10.70
CA PRO A 134 5.60 -28.24 -11.29
C PRO A 134 4.95 -27.48 -12.45
N MET A 135 5.32 -26.21 -12.63
CA MET A 135 4.81 -25.38 -13.72
C MET A 135 5.33 -25.92 -15.07
N GLU A 136 4.63 -26.89 -15.64
CA GLU A 136 4.88 -27.33 -17.03
C GLU A 136 4.02 -26.48 -17.97
N PRO A 137 4.58 -25.94 -19.07
CA PRO A 137 3.87 -24.94 -19.90
C PRO A 137 2.74 -25.51 -20.77
N LYS A 138 2.36 -26.76 -20.67
CA LYS A 138 1.52 -27.44 -21.68
C LYS A 138 0.17 -27.94 -21.20
N GLU A 139 -0.08 -28.09 -19.92
CA GLU A 139 -1.38 -28.60 -19.46
C GLU A 139 -2.07 -27.55 -18.58
N PRO A 140 -3.31 -27.17 -18.91
CA PRO A 140 -4.12 -26.31 -18.04
C PRO A 140 -4.38 -27.03 -16.71
N MET A 141 -4.29 -26.27 -15.60
CA MET A 141 -4.60 -26.80 -14.29
C MET A 141 -6.06 -27.27 -14.21
N ASP A 142 -6.31 -28.33 -13.45
CA ASP A 142 -7.67 -28.78 -13.14
C ASP A 142 -8.49 -27.61 -12.55
N PRO A 143 -9.64 -27.26 -13.13
CA PRO A 143 -10.49 -26.18 -12.65
C PRO A 143 -10.89 -26.32 -11.18
N SER A 144 -11.07 -27.54 -10.66
CA SER A 144 -11.42 -27.78 -9.26
C SER A 144 -10.28 -27.41 -8.31
N VAL A 145 -9.04 -27.70 -8.68
CA VAL A 145 -7.84 -27.32 -7.95
C VAL A 145 -7.68 -25.80 -7.97
N THR A 146 -7.87 -25.19 -9.15
CA THR A 146 -7.80 -23.72 -9.28
C THR A 146 -8.79 -23.03 -8.35
N VAL A 147 -10.05 -23.46 -8.31
CA VAL A 147 -11.09 -22.89 -7.43
C VAL A 147 -10.70 -23.00 -5.95
N THR A 148 -10.20 -24.17 -5.54
CA THR A 148 -9.78 -24.41 -4.16
C THR A 148 -8.62 -23.50 -3.74
N VAL A 149 -7.60 -23.40 -4.59
CA VAL A 149 -6.42 -22.55 -4.31
C VAL A 149 -6.80 -21.06 -4.28
N VAL A 150 -7.63 -20.61 -5.22
CA VAL A 150 -8.16 -19.23 -5.25
C VAL A 150 -8.91 -18.89 -3.96
N ALA A 151 -9.83 -19.79 -3.51
CA ALA A 151 -10.56 -19.59 -2.28
C ALA A 151 -9.62 -19.51 -1.06
N THR A 152 -8.56 -20.33 -1.05
CA THR A 152 -7.54 -20.30 0.01
C THR A 152 -6.78 -18.96 0.02
N PHE A 153 -6.32 -18.44 -1.12
CA PHE A 153 -5.67 -17.12 -1.19
C PHE A 153 -6.55 -16.01 -0.61
N ILE A 154 -7.80 -15.94 -1.06
CA ILE A 154 -8.74 -14.91 -0.60
C ILE A 154 -9.02 -15.05 0.91
N THR A 155 -9.13 -16.28 1.41
CA THR A 155 -9.32 -16.55 2.83
C THR A 155 -8.10 -16.10 3.65
N GLN A 156 -6.88 -16.36 3.19
CA GLN A 156 -5.67 -15.94 3.88
C GLN A 156 -5.52 -14.40 3.91
N TRP A 157 -5.78 -13.72 2.81
CA TRP A 157 -5.80 -12.26 2.79
C TRP A 157 -6.85 -11.70 3.77
N HIS A 158 -8.03 -12.30 3.81
CA HIS A 158 -9.08 -11.90 4.76
C HIS A 158 -8.66 -12.11 6.22
N TYR A 159 -8.01 -13.24 6.55
CA TYR A 159 -7.51 -13.49 7.90
C TYR A 159 -6.43 -12.48 8.32
N LEU A 160 -5.49 -12.17 7.43
CA LEU A 160 -4.46 -11.17 7.67
C LEU A 160 -5.08 -9.79 7.93
N LEU A 161 -5.99 -9.34 7.08
CA LEU A 161 -6.64 -8.04 7.21
C LEU A 161 -7.47 -7.93 8.50
N ASN A 162 -8.20 -8.99 8.87
CA ASN A 162 -8.94 -9.04 10.13
C ASN A 162 -8.02 -9.04 11.35
N ALA A 163 -6.89 -9.73 11.30
CA ALA A 163 -5.92 -9.74 12.39
C ALA A 163 -5.31 -8.35 12.64
N CYS A 164 -5.27 -7.48 11.61
CA CYS A 164 -4.80 -6.10 11.67
C CYS A 164 -5.94 -5.06 11.69
N SER A 165 -7.16 -5.44 12.07
CA SER A 165 -8.32 -4.53 12.03
C SER A 165 -8.22 -3.35 13.01
N GLU A 166 -7.48 -3.52 14.12
CA GLU A 166 -7.19 -2.45 15.10
C GLU A 166 -6.22 -1.38 14.58
N ARG A 167 -5.55 -1.64 13.45
CA ARG A 167 -4.60 -0.75 12.76
C ARG A 167 -5.08 -0.45 11.33
N PRO A 168 -6.17 0.33 11.17
CA PRO A 168 -6.72 0.69 9.85
C PRO A 168 -5.80 1.59 9.01
N ASP A 169 -4.76 2.11 9.61
CA ASP A 169 -3.70 2.91 9.00
C ASP A 169 -2.66 2.06 8.23
N LEU A 170 -2.58 0.76 8.47
CA LEU A 170 -1.70 -0.13 7.74
C LEU A 170 -2.15 -0.30 6.29
N PHE A 171 -1.19 -0.23 5.37
CA PHE A 171 -1.41 -0.50 3.97
C PHE A 171 -0.70 -1.81 3.55
N PHE A 172 -1.40 -2.67 2.82
CA PHE A 172 -0.93 -4.01 2.47
C PHE A 172 -0.48 -4.06 1.01
N VAL A 173 0.79 -4.40 0.80
CA VAL A 173 1.37 -4.69 -0.51
C VAL A 173 1.50 -6.20 -0.61
N LEU A 174 0.57 -6.81 -1.31
CA LEU A 174 0.46 -8.26 -1.42
C LEU A 174 0.90 -8.72 -2.82
N ASP A 175 1.46 -9.92 -2.86
CA ASP A 175 1.86 -10.55 -4.10
C ASP A 175 0.69 -11.34 -4.70
N ALA A 176 0.49 -11.18 -6.00
CA ALA A 176 -0.42 -12.04 -6.74
C ALA A 176 0.09 -13.49 -6.72
N PRO A 177 -0.81 -14.49 -6.81
CA PRO A 177 -0.39 -15.87 -7.01
C PRO A 177 0.67 -15.97 -8.12
N ARG A 178 1.66 -16.83 -7.92
CA ARG A 178 2.76 -16.97 -8.88
C ARG A 178 2.29 -17.49 -10.23
N ARG A 179 1.30 -18.40 -10.24
CA ARG A 179 0.73 -18.93 -11.47
C ARG A 179 -0.27 -17.93 -12.08
N ALA A 180 -0.09 -17.59 -13.35
CA ALA A 180 -0.92 -16.61 -14.06
C ALA A 180 -2.40 -17.00 -14.10
N GLU A 181 -2.72 -18.30 -14.22
CA GLU A 181 -4.10 -18.81 -14.20
C GLU A 181 -4.76 -18.57 -12.84
N ILE A 182 -4.07 -18.89 -11.74
CA ILE A 182 -4.58 -18.68 -10.38
C ILE A 182 -4.73 -17.17 -10.12
N ALA A 183 -3.75 -16.35 -10.49
CA ALA A 183 -3.82 -14.90 -10.35
C ALA A 183 -5.01 -14.31 -11.12
N SER A 184 -5.23 -14.77 -12.36
CA SER A 184 -6.37 -14.36 -13.20
C SER A 184 -7.72 -14.79 -12.62
N ALA A 185 -7.79 -15.98 -12.03
CA ALA A 185 -8.98 -16.46 -11.35
C ALA A 185 -9.23 -15.69 -10.02
N CYS A 186 -8.19 -15.42 -9.23
CA CYS A 186 -8.28 -14.60 -8.01
C CYS A 186 -8.85 -13.21 -8.30
N ILE A 187 -8.30 -12.48 -9.29
CA ILE A 187 -8.79 -11.15 -9.61
C ILE A 187 -10.21 -11.18 -10.18
N THR A 188 -10.55 -12.21 -10.92
CA THR A 188 -11.92 -12.41 -11.43
C THR A 188 -12.91 -12.60 -10.28
N GLN A 189 -12.58 -13.40 -9.28
CA GLN A 189 -13.41 -13.60 -8.10
C GLN A 189 -13.53 -12.32 -7.27
N LEU A 190 -12.44 -11.57 -7.07
CA LEU A 190 -12.47 -10.29 -6.37
C LEU A 190 -13.33 -9.23 -7.08
N ARG A 191 -13.46 -9.29 -8.42
CA ARG A 191 -14.36 -8.44 -9.20
C ARG A 191 -15.83 -8.78 -9.00
N GLN A 192 -16.12 -10.04 -8.73
CA GLN A 192 -17.51 -10.52 -8.59
C GLN A 192 -18.02 -10.42 -7.16
N THR A 193 -17.12 -10.32 -6.19
CA THR A 193 -17.47 -10.38 -4.77
C THR A 193 -16.81 -9.24 -3.99
N SER A 194 -17.55 -8.65 -3.06
CA SER A 194 -17.02 -7.63 -2.13
C SER A 194 -16.41 -8.29 -0.88
N VAL A 195 -15.70 -9.41 -1.02
CA VAL A 195 -15.21 -10.20 0.12
C VAL A 195 -14.34 -9.40 1.07
N LEU A 196 -13.52 -8.48 0.55
CA LEU A 196 -12.64 -7.65 1.38
C LEU A 196 -13.33 -6.41 1.95
N GLY A 197 -14.55 -6.07 1.50
CA GLY A 197 -15.32 -4.95 2.03
C GLY A 197 -14.54 -3.63 2.06
N ARG A 198 -14.55 -2.94 3.19
CA ARG A 198 -13.81 -1.69 3.39
C ARG A 198 -12.30 -1.88 3.38
N GLU A 199 -11.80 -3.07 3.69
CA GLU A 199 -10.37 -3.39 3.74
C GLU A 199 -9.71 -3.32 2.34
N ALA A 200 -10.49 -3.50 1.28
CA ALA A 200 -10.02 -3.45 -0.11
C ALA A 200 -9.27 -2.15 -0.46
N MET A 201 -9.63 -1.02 0.17
CA MET A 201 -8.99 0.28 -0.09
C MET A 201 -7.57 0.41 0.48
N ARG A 202 -7.16 -0.50 1.35
CA ARG A 202 -5.81 -0.53 1.93
C ARG A 202 -4.97 -1.71 1.47
N VAL A 203 -5.38 -2.35 0.36
CA VAL A 203 -4.68 -3.49 -0.25
C VAL A 203 -4.36 -3.18 -1.70
N ALA A 204 -3.13 -3.46 -2.12
CA ALA A 204 -2.71 -3.47 -3.51
C ALA A 204 -2.05 -4.80 -3.84
N LEU A 205 -2.45 -5.43 -4.94
CA LEU A 205 -1.85 -6.66 -5.48
C LEU A 205 -0.86 -6.31 -6.57
N TYR A 206 0.31 -6.94 -6.54
CA TYR A 206 1.35 -6.79 -7.53
C TYR A 206 1.75 -8.14 -8.13
N GLY A 207 2.12 -8.13 -9.39
CA GLY A 207 2.59 -9.31 -10.13
C GLY A 207 3.04 -8.95 -11.54
N PRO A 208 3.63 -9.92 -12.24
CA PRO A 208 4.00 -11.27 -11.81
C PRO A 208 5.24 -11.29 -10.91
N HIS A 209 5.66 -12.48 -10.47
CA HIS A 209 6.95 -12.69 -9.82
C HIS A 209 8.08 -12.29 -10.75
N LEU A 210 9.25 -12.00 -10.18
CA LEU A 210 10.37 -11.37 -10.86
C LEU A 210 11.56 -12.33 -10.92
N GLU A 211 12.04 -12.59 -12.12
CA GLU A 211 13.34 -13.22 -12.33
C GLU A 211 14.43 -12.19 -12.06
N THR A 212 15.26 -12.44 -11.04
CA THR A 212 16.28 -11.52 -10.56
C THR A 212 17.67 -11.93 -11.04
N ASP A 213 18.62 -11.00 -10.96
CA ASP A 213 20.04 -11.28 -11.19
C ASP A 213 20.73 -11.90 -9.95
N TYR A 214 19.99 -12.15 -8.88
CA TYR A 214 20.48 -12.91 -7.73
C TYR A 214 20.64 -14.38 -8.12
N LEU A 215 21.79 -14.94 -7.81
CA LEU A 215 22.14 -16.29 -8.22
C LEU A 215 22.08 -17.26 -7.03
N LEU A 216 21.39 -18.37 -7.23
CA LEU A 216 21.49 -19.52 -6.36
C LEU A 216 22.88 -20.18 -6.48
N LYS A 217 23.21 -21.10 -5.58
CA LYS A 217 24.48 -21.84 -5.59
C LYS A 217 24.73 -22.63 -6.90
N ASP A 218 23.66 -23.04 -7.57
CA ASP A 218 23.71 -23.73 -8.88
C ASP A 218 23.74 -22.73 -10.06
N ARG A 219 23.94 -21.42 -9.81
CA ARG A 219 23.96 -20.32 -10.77
C ARG A 219 22.65 -20.07 -11.52
N LYS A 220 21.53 -20.59 -11.03
CA LYS A 220 20.22 -20.22 -11.55
C LYS A 220 19.77 -18.89 -10.98
N SER A 221 19.08 -18.09 -11.78
CA SER A 221 18.41 -16.88 -11.36
C SER A 221 17.33 -17.20 -10.33
N LEU A 222 17.28 -16.38 -9.28
CA LEU A 222 16.25 -16.50 -8.27
C LEU A 222 14.99 -15.77 -8.71
N VAL A 223 13.84 -16.43 -8.57
CA VAL A 223 12.53 -15.82 -8.79
C VAL A 223 11.98 -15.37 -7.45
N LEU A 224 11.64 -14.06 -7.34
CA LEU A 224 11.17 -13.46 -6.11
C LEU A 224 9.75 -12.88 -6.29
N PRO A 225 8.95 -12.84 -5.20
CA PRO A 225 7.72 -12.06 -5.18
C PRO A 225 8.04 -10.56 -5.33
N PRO A 226 7.18 -9.77 -6.00
CA PRO A 226 7.45 -8.37 -6.29
C PRO A 226 7.42 -7.43 -5.09
N CYS A 227 6.81 -7.81 -3.97
CA CYS A 227 6.58 -6.92 -2.83
C CYS A 227 7.85 -6.27 -2.29
N GLY A 228 9.00 -6.96 -2.30
CA GLY A 228 10.26 -6.37 -1.85
C GLY A 228 10.67 -5.17 -2.71
N ALA A 229 10.80 -5.36 -4.02
CA ALA A 229 11.13 -4.29 -4.95
C ALA A 229 10.09 -3.16 -4.96
N VAL A 230 8.80 -3.50 -4.93
CA VAL A 230 7.70 -2.53 -4.89
C VAL A 230 7.75 -1.66 -3.64
N LEU A 231 7.97 -2.25 -2.47
CA LEU A 231 8.12 -1.51 -1.22
C LEU A 231 9.38 -0.63 -1.21
N GLY A 232 10.48 -1.09 -1.80
CA GLY A 232 11.67 -0.28 -2.02
C GLY A 232 11.39 0.94 -2.87
N VAL A 233 10.63 0.77 -3.95
CA VAL A 233 10.16 1.90 -4.78
C VAL A 233 9.26 2.85 -3.99
N TYR A 234 8.35 2.34 -3.16
CA TYR A 234 7.50 3.19 -2.30
C TYR A 234 8.35 4.07 -1.40
N ALA A 235 9.30 3.47 -0.69
CA ALA A 235 10.19 4.21 0.21
C ALA A 235 11.01 5.26 -0.55
N ARG A 236 11.61 4.90 -1.69
CA ARG A 236 12.38 5.80 -2.53
C ARG A 236 11.53 6.95 -3.09
N SER A 237 10.36 6.66 -3.63
CA SER A 237 9.45 7.65 -4.20
C SER A 237 8.95 8.64 -3.15
N ASP A 238 8.59 8.14 -1.95
CA ASP A 238 8.15 8.97 -0.84
C ASP A 238 9.23 9.96 -0.39
N VAL A 239 10.49 9.54 -0.35
CA VAL A 239 11.62 10.41 0.03
C VAL A 239 11.93 11.44 -1.05
N MET A 240 11.84 11.07 -2.32
CA MET A 240 12.24 11.95 -3.44
C MET A 240 11.14 12.93 -3.85
N GLU A 241 9.90 12.51 -3.86
CA GLU A 241 8.78 13.26 -4.44
C GLU A 241 7.57 13.41 -3.50
N GLY A 242 7.55 12.65 -2.39
CA GLY A 242 6.47 12.65 -1.42
C GLY A 242 5.48 11.48 -1.59
N VAL A 243 4.76 11.17 -0.50
CA VAL A 243 3.79 10.04 -0.44
C VAL A 243 2.62 10.20 -1.43
N TRP A 244 2.37 11.41 -1.91
CA TRP A 244 1.33 11.75 -2.89
C TRP A 244 1.70 11.38 -4.33
N LYS A 245 2.95 11.06 -4.57
CA LYS A 245 3.40 10.57 -5.88
C LYS A 245 2.92 9.13 -6.10
N ALA A 246 2.40 8.86 -7.28
CA ALA A 246 2.06 7.51 -7.69
C ALA A 246 3.33 6.66 -7.82
N PRO A 247 3.47 5.54 -7.07
CA PRO A 247 4.63 4.66 -7.17
C PRO A 247 4.52 3.74 -8.41
N ALA A 248 4.35 4.34 -9.57
CA ALA A 248 4.17 3.67 -10.85
C ALA A 248 5.04 4.31 -11.93
N ASN A 249 5.35 3.55 -12.97
CA ASN A 249 6.35 3.89 -14.00
C ASN A 249 7.77 4.03 -13.42
N GLU A 250 8.02 3.42 -12.26
CA GLU A 250 9.30 3.41 -11.57
C GLU A 250 10.12 2.18 -11.96
N LEU A 251 11.43 2.37 -12.16
CA LEU A 251 12.37 1.30 -12.50
C LEU A 251 12.61 0.37 -11.31
N LEU A 252 12.58 -0.93 -11.53
CA LEU A 252 13.00 -1.94 -10.58
C LEU A 252 14.45 -2.33 -10.85
N HIS A 253 15.27 -2.31 -9.79
CA HIS A 253 16.66 -2.76 -9.81
C HIS A 253 16.75 -4.25 -9.54
N HIS A 254 17.82 -4.90 -10.02
CA HIS A 254 18.10 -6.33 -9.86
C HIS A 254 16.97 -7.23 -10.41
N VAL A 255 16.30 -6.80 -11.48
CA VAL A 255 15.26 -7.55 -12.18
C VAL A 255 15.70 -7.77 -13.62
N ILE A 256 15.80 -9.03 -14.02
CA ILE A 256 16.07 -9.43 -15.41
C ILE A 256 14.80 -9.23 -16.23
N LYS A 257 13.70 -9.83 -15.78
CA LYS A 257 12.38 -9.74 -16.42
C LYS A 257 11.28 -10.19 -15.45
N PRO A 258 10.01 -9.83 -15.71
CA PRO A 258 8.87 -10.50 -15.09
C PRO A 258 8.79 -11.97 -15.54
N GLU A 259 8.30 -12.85 -14.67
CA GLU A 259 8.18 -14.30 -14.98
C GLU A 259 7.19 -14.59 -16.12
N PHE A 260 6.21 -13.70 -16.30
CA PHE A 260 5.22 -13.77 -17.39
C PHE A 260 5.23 -12.50 -18.24
N ASP A 261 4.88 -12.68 -19.51
CA ASP A 261 4.74 -11.59 -20.48
C ASP A 261 3.35 -10.88 -20.39
N GLU A 262 3.18 -9.85 -21.21
CA GLU A 262 1.93 -9.09 -21.27
C GLU A 262 0.74 -9.92 -21.74
N THR A 263 0.94 -10.93 -22.57
CA THR A 263 -0.11 -11.78 -23.09
C THR A 263 -0.76 -12.59 -21.97
N SER A 264 0.07 -13.11 -21.04
CA SER A 264 -0.40 -13.86 -19.88
C SER A 264 -1.09 -12.99 -18.84
N THR A 265 -0.75 -11.70 -18.78
CA THR A 265 -1.25 -10.76 -17.75
C THR A 265 -2.33 -9.80 -18.25
N HIS A 266 -2.77 -9.89 -19.51
CA HIS A 266 -3.70 -8.92 -20.12
C HIS A 266 -5.05 -8.82 -19.37
N ARG A 267 -5.52 -9.89 -18.72
CA ARG A 267 -6.77 -9.92 -17.94
C ARG A 267 -6.65 -9.34 -16.54
N TRP A 268 -5.46 -8.97 -16.09
CA TRP A 268 -5.21 -8.46 -14.76
C TRP A 268 -5.67 -7.02 -14.59
N PHE A 269 -5.63 -6.26 -15.66
CA PHE A 269 -6.12 -4.88 -15.65
C PHE A 269 -7.57 -4.80 -16.14
N TYR A 270 -8.37 -3.97 -15.49
CA TYR A 270 -9.72 -3.62 -15.89
C TYR A 270 -10.02 -2.16 -15.53
N VAL A 271 -10.50 -1.36 -16.50
CA VAL A 271 -10.67 0.09 -16.32
C VAL A 271 -11.61 0.43 -15.18
N ASP A 272 -12.77 -0.23 -15.12
CA ASP A 272 -13.86 0.09 -14.22
C ASP A 272 -14.00 -0.87 -13.02
N ASN A 273 -12.95 -1.65 -12.72
CA ASN A 273 -12.98 -2.61 -11.62
C ASN A 273 -11.59 -2.78 -11.02
N VAL A 274 -11.47 -3.66 -10.02
CA VAL A 274 -10.21 -3.98 -9.38
C VAL A 274 -9.23 -4.65 -10.33
N SER A 275 -7.95 -4.40 -10.11
CA SER A 275 -6.87 -4.85 -10.98
C SER A 275 -5.68 -5.33 -10.17
N ILE A 276 -4.90 -6.26 -10.71
CA ILE A 276 -3.55 -6.52 -10.26
C ILE A 276 -2.64 -5.47 -10.92
N ASN A 277 -1.78 -4.84 -10.14
CA ASN A 277 -0.79 -3.89 -10.64
C ASN A 277 0.32 -4.67 -11.34
N ALA A 278 0.33 -4.62 -12.67
CA ALA A 278 1.27 -5.38 -13.46
C ALA A 278 2.68 -4.77 -13.39
N ILE A 279 3.69 -5.64 -13.41
CA ILE A 279 5.09 -5.24 -13.61
C ILE A 279 5.46 -5.68 -15.02
N ARG A 280 6.04 -4.75 -15.80
CA ARG A 280 6.30 -4.94 -17.23
C ARG A 280 7.71 -4.52 -17.61
N SER A 281 8.29 -5.23 -18.57
CA SER A 281 9.57 -4.87 -19.18
C SER A 281 9.34 -4.05 -20.46
N PHE A 282 10.07 -2.96 -20.57
CA PHE A 282 10.05 -2.08 -21.74
C PHE A 282 11.42 -2.06 -22.40
N VAL A 283 11.44 -2.23 -23.71
CA VAL A 283 12.67 -2.20 -24.50
C VAL A 283 13.40 -0.86 -24.28
N GLY A 284 14.67 -0.93 -23.88
CA GLY A 284 15.50 0.25 -23.61
C GLY A 284 15.13 1.04 -22.34
N ARG A 285 14.11 0.62 -21.56
CA ARG A 285 13.67 1.33 -20.35
C ARG A 285 13.65 0.45 -19.10
N GLY A 286 13.98 -0.83 -19.21
CA GLY A 286 14.02 -1.80 -18.12
C GLY A 286 12.63 -2.24 -17.62
N THR A 287 12.62 -2.95 -16.52
CA THR A 287 11.40 -3.46 -15.88
C THR A 287 10.84 -2.44 -14.91
N ARG A 288 9.54 -2.16 -15.00
CA ARG A 288 8.87 -1.09 -14.26
C ARG A 288 7.56 -1.55 -13.63
N ILE A 289 7.20 -0.93 -12.51
CA ILE A 289 5.84 -1.00 -11.97
C ILE A 289 4.89 -0.28 -12.92
N TRP A 290 3.84 -0.98 -13.39
CA TRP A 290 2.90 -0.45 -14.39
C TRP A 290 1.46 -0.46 -13.87
N GLY A 291 1.27 0.04 -12.65
CA GLY A 291 -0.01 0.20 -11.98
C GLY A 291 0.13 0.70 -10.56
N CYS A 292 -0.90 1.39 -10.07
CA CYS A 292 -0.94 1.94 -8.70
C CYS A 292 -2.37 1.90 -8.12
N ARG A 293 -3.11 0.81 -8.39
CA ARG A 293 -4.50 0.65 -7.92
C ARG A 293 -4.57 -0.18 -6.66
N THR A 294 -5.49 0.20 -5.78
CA THR A 294 -5.94 -0.64 -4.67
C THR A 294 -6.97 -1.66 -5.15
N LEU A 295 -7.37 -2.58 -4.28
CA LEU A 295 -8.48 -3.49 -4.53
C LEU A 295 -9.86 -2.86 -4.29
N SER A 296 -9.94 -1.53 -4.23
CA SER A 296 -11.18 -0.76 -4.13
C SER A 296 -11.46 -0.06 -5.46
N HIS A 297 -12.69 -0.16 -5.96
CA HIS A 297 -13.14 0.56 -7.13
C HIS A 297 -14.36 1.42 -6.80
N GLY A 298 -14.63 2.43 -7.63
CA GLY A 298 -15.77 3.32 -7.43
C GLY A 298 -15.68 4.20 -6.17
N THR A 299 -14.51 4.32 -5.57
CA THR A 299 -14.25 5.16 -4.40
C THR A 299 -13.08 6.13 -4.66
N PRO A 300 -12.95 7.22 -3.87
CA PRO A 300 -11.76 8.09 -3.95
C PRO A 300 -10.46 7.33 -3.68
N PHE A 301 -10.50 6.22 -2.95
CA PHE A 301 -9.34 5.41 -2.56
C PHE A 301 -8.96 4.31 -3.57
N ARG A 302 -9.37 4.46 -4.82
CA ARG A 302 -8.99 3.59 -5.92
C ARG A 302 -7.47 3.53 -6.15
N TYR A 303 -6.76 4.61 -5.86
CA TYR A 303 -5.32 4.73 -6.08
C TYR A 303 -4.52 4.61 -4.80
N VAL A 304 -3.40 3.88 -4.87
CA VAL A 304 -2.48 3.62 -3.77
C VAL A 304 -2.01 4.92 -3.12
N GLN A 305 -1.51 5.87 -3.92
CA GLN A 305 -1.01 7.15 -3.38
C GLN A 305 -2.11 7.96 -2.71
N VAL A 306 -3.35 7.94 -3.22
CA VAL A 306 -4.45 8.66 -2.58
C VAL A 306 -4.73 8.11 -1.18
N ARG A 307 -4.85 6.76 -1.05
CA ARG A 307 -5.09 6.15 0.26
C ARG A 307 -3.93 6.38 1.22
N ARG A 308 -2.69 6.22 0.75
CA ARG A 308 -1.49 6.41 1.56
C ARG A 308 -1.34 7.87 2.01
N THR A 309 -1.54 8.83 1.10
CA THR A 309 -1.50 10.26 1.42
C THR A 309 -2.52 10.63 2.48
N VAL A 310 -3.78 10.19 2.34
CA VAL A 310 -4.81 10.47 3.33
C VAL A 310 -4.45 9.87 4.69
N THR A 311 -4.00 8.61 4.73
CA THR A 311 -3.56 7.97 5.98
C THR A 311 -2.40 8.73 6.64
N TRP A 312 -1.42 9.18 5.86
CA TRP A 312 -0.29 9.94 6.34
C TRP A 312 -0.69 11.33 6.85
N ILE A 313 -1.61 12.03 6.15
CA ILE A 313 -2.20 13.30 6.61
C ILE A 313 -2.93 13.09 7.94
N GLU A 314 -3.76 12.06 8.05
CA GLU A 314 -4.48 11.71 9.27
C GLU A 314 -3.53 11.48 10.46
N ALA A 315 -2.44 10.75 10.25
CA ALA A 315 -1.45 10.47 11.29
C ALA A 315 -0.73 11.74 11.77
N ASN A 316 -0.32 12.61 10.84
CA ASN A 316 0.36 13.86 11.16
C ASN A 316 -0.57 14.86 11.85
N LEU A 317 -1.80 15.02 11.37
CA LEU A 317 -2.79 15.90 11.98
C LEU A 317 -3.19 15.42 13.39
N LYS A 318 -3.30 14.11 13.59
CA LYS A 318 -3.52 13.52 14.91
C LYS A 318 -2.38 13.89 15.87
N GLN A 319 -1.14 13.80 15.42
CA GLN A 319 0.02 14.21 16.21
C GLN A 319 0.02 15.71 16.52
N ILE A 320 -0.29 16.56 15.54
CA ILE A 320 -0.39 18.01 15.71
C ILE A 320 -1.47 18.37 16.72
N CYS A 321 -2.61 17.70 16.71
CA CYS A 321 -3.72 17.98 17.61
C CYS A 321 -3.53 17.40 19.03
N ARG A 322 -2.51 16.59 19.27
CA ARG A 322 -2.31 15.87 20.54
C ARG A 322 -2.18 16.78 21.76
N PHE A 323 -1.55 17.96 21.60
CA PHE A 323 -1.39 18.90 22.71
C PHE A 323 -2.73 19.37 23.31
N ALA A 324 -3.82 19.37 22.51
CA ALA A 324 -5.13 19.83 22.94
C ALA A 324 -5.88 18.84 23.84
N VAL A 325 -5.35 17.64 24.04
CA VAL A 325 -5.92 16.67 24.98
C VAL A 325 -5.73 17.20 26.42
N PHE A 326 -6.81 17.33 27.17
CA PHE A 326 -6.90 17.97 28.49
C PHE A 326 -6.74 19.49 28.52
N GLU A 327 -6.55 20.18 27.39
CA GLU A 327 -6.62 21.64 27.35
C GLU A 327 -8.08 22.13 27.47
N PRO A 328 -8.30 23.35 27.98
CA PRO A 328 -9.64 23.95 28.03
C PRO A 328 -10.27 24.02 26.65
N ASN A 329 -11.52 23.54 26.52
CA ASN A 329 -12.27 23.59 25.27
C ASN A 329 -12.85 24.99 25.03
N ASN A 330 -12.01 25.94 24.62
CA ASN A 330 -12.32 27.36 24.45
C ASN A 330 -11.68 27.94 23.17
N GLU A 331 -12.01 29.18 22.88
CA GLU A 331 -11.55 29.91 21.69
C GLU A 331 -10.03 29.96 21.53
N ILE A 332 -9.26 29.99 22.61
CA ILE A 332 -7.79 30.04 22.57
C ILE A 332 -7.25 28.73 22.02
N THR A 333 -7.71 27.60 22.56
CA THR A 333 -7.32 26.25 22.07
C THR A 333 -7.78 26.04 20.63
N TRP A 334 -8.98 26.48 20.26
CA TRP A 334 -9.47 26.37 18.89
C TRP A 334 -8.64 27.18 17.90
N PHE A 335 -8.25 28.40 18.27
CA PHE A 335 -7.40 29.24 17.44
C PHE A 335 -6.00 28.59 17.22
N GLN A 336 -5.41 28.04 18.28
CA GLN A 336 -4.12 27.35 18.20
C GLN A 336 -4.19 26.11 17.30
N LEU A 337 -5.21 25.25 17.49
CA LEU A 337 -5.42 24.05 16.65
C LEU A 337 -5.61 24.41 15.18
N ARG A 338 -6.48 25.40 14.90
CA ARG A 338 -6.71 25.87 13.53
C ARG A 338 -5.41 26.39 12.91
N GLY A 339 -4.65 27.18 13.66
CA GLY A 339 -3.37 27.74 13.18
C GLY A 339 -2.33 26.67 12.87
N LEU A 340 -2.13 25.71 13.75
CA LEU A 340 -1.15 24.63 13.56
C LEU A 340 -1.53 23.70 12.39
N CYS A 341 -2.78 23.22 12.35
CA CYS A 341 -3.25 22.37 11.25
C CYS A 341 -3.18 23.09 9.90
N ARG A 342 -3.60 24.38 9.86
CA ARG A 342 -3.53 25.18 8.64
C ARG A 342 -2.09 25.42 8.18
N ALA A 343 -1.17 25.71 9.08
CA ALA A 343 0.24 25.92 8.74
C ALA A 343 0.88 24.66 8.16
N TRP A 344 0.59 23.49 8.74
CA TRP A 344 1.09 22.21 8.23
C TRP A 344 0.49 21.85 6.87
N LEU A 345 -0.83 21.99 6.68
CA LEU A 345 -1.51 21.72 5.41
C LEU A 345 -1.08 22.69 4.31
N ARG A 346 -0.83 23.97 4.65
CA ARG A 346 -0.30 24.94 3.71
C ARG A 346 1.11 24.57 3.24
N ARG A 347 1.98 24.09 4.14
CA ARG A 347 3.31 23.60 3.76
C ARG A 347 3.17 22.43 2.79
N LEU A 348 2.33 21.43 3.11
CA LEU A 348 2.07 20.29 2.26
C LEU A 348 1.55 20.69 0.86
N TRP A 349 0.64 21.66 0.80
CA TRP A 349 0.15 22.19 -0.47
C TRP A 349 1.25 22.91 -1.28
N LEU A 350 2.08 23.71 -0.64
CA LEU A 350 3.22 24.40 -1.30
C LEU A 350 4.28 23.41 -1.82
N GLU A 351 4.44 22.28 -1.16
CA GLU A 351 5.30 21.15 -1.61
C GLU A 351 4.66 20.35 -2.75
N GLY A 352 3.42 20.67 -3.15
CA GLY A 352 2.70 19.99 -4.22
C GLY A 352 1.97 18.73 -3.79
N GLY A 353 1.76 18.50 -2.49
CA GLY A 353 1.09 17.32 -1.93
C GLY A 353 -0.43 17.37 -1.98
N LEU A 354 -1.03 18.55 -2.22
CA LEU A 354 -2.47 18.74 -2.36
C LEU A 354 -2.80 19.38 -3.72
N ALA A 355 -3.99 19.06 -4.24
CA ALA A 355 -4.56 19.72 -5.41
C ALA A 355 -5.12 21.09 -5.02
N GLY A 356 -5.40 21.93 -6.02
CA GLY A 356 -5.99 23.26 -5.84
C GLY A 356 -5.08 24.38 -6.31
N THR A 357 -5.66 25.40 -6.93
CA THR A 357 -4.97 26.57 -7.46
C THR A 357 -4.68 27.62 -6.38
N ASP A 358 -5.43 27.58 -5.30
CA ASP A 358 -5.31 28.44 -4.14
C ASP A 358 -5.55 27.65 -2.84
N GLU A 359 -5.22 28.26 -1.70
CA GLU A 359 -5.31 27.61 -0.40
C GLU A 359 -6.73 27.15 -0.06
N ALA A 360 -7.74 27.95 -0.42
CA ALA A 360 -9.14 27.64 -0.10
C ALA A 360 -9.71 26.46 -0.89
N SER A 361 -9.20 26.23 -2.11
CA SER A 361 -9.53 25.05 -2.92
C SER A 361 -8.73 23.81 -2.55
N ALA A 362 -7.53 23.99 -1.92
CA ALA A 362 -6.68 22.89 -1.53
C ALA A 362 -7.09 22.22 -0.22
N PHE A 363 -7.48 23.01 0.78
CA PHE A 363 -7.91 22.48 2.07
C PHE A 363 -8.73 23.47 2.88
N SER A 364 -9.52 22.95 3.82
CA SER A 364 -10.21 23.77 4.84
C SER A 364 -10.00 23.20 6.24
N VAL A 365 -9.91 24.07 7.24
CA VAL A 365 -9.81 23.70 8.67
C VAL A 365 -10.82 24.49 9.45
N ARG A 366 -11.76 23.80 10.09
CA ARG A 366 -12.85 24.38 10.92
C ARG A 366 -12.75 23.85 12.34
N VAL A 367 -12.73 24.76 13.33
CA VAL A 367 -12.72 24.44 14.74
C VAL A 367 -13.49 25.50 15.48
N GLY A 368 -14.57 25.15 16.17
CA GLY A 368 -15.34 26.08 16.98
C GLY A 368 -16.82 25.77 17.02
N VAL A 369 -17.54 26.55 17.87
CA VAL A 369 -19.01 26.47 17.98
C VAL A 369 -19.64 26.92 16.67
N ASN A 370 -20.64 26.17 16.21
CA ASN A 370 -21.33 26.36 14.95
C ASN A 370 -20.45 26.23 13.69
N GLU A 371 -19.18 25.93 13.82
CA GLU A 371 -18.27 25.57 12.70
C GLU A 371 -18.10 24.05 12.58
N SER A 372 -17.61 23.41 13.66
CA SER A 372 -17.35 21.96 13.74
C SER A 372 -18.03 21.31 14.95
N MET A 373 -18.48 22.08 15.94
CA MET A 373 -19.04 21.58 17.20
C MET A 373 -20.35 22.30 17.54
N THR A 374 -21.19 21.62 18.30
CA THR A 374 -22.34 22.16 19.00
C THR A 374 -22.02 22.43 20.46
N ALA A 375 -22.85 23.22 21.17
CA ALA A 375 -22.72 23.39 22.61
C ALA A 375 -22.80 22.05 23.37
N ALA A 376 -23.65 21.13 22.90
CA ALA A 376 -23.78 19.81 23.49
C ALA A 376 -22.52 18.94 23.31
N ASP A 377 -21.75 19.13 22.25
CA ASP A 377 -20.46 18.44 22.08
C ASP A 377 -19.44 18.95 23.09
N ILE A 378 -19.42 20.26 23.35
CA ILE A 378 -18.54 20.88 24.35
C ILE A 378 -18.91 20.40 25.76
N ASP A 379 -20.18 20.39 26.10
CA ASP A 379 -20.68 19.89 27.40
C ASP A 379 -20.35 18.40 27.58
N ALA A 380 -20.29 17.63 26.48
CA ALA A 380 -19.85 16.24 26.47
C ALA A 380 -18.32 16.07 26.46
N GLY A 381 -17.54 17.14 26.62
CA GLY A 381 -16.07 17.11 26.62
C GLY A 381 -15.43 16.85 25.25
N LYS A 382 -16.17 17.04 24.13
CA LYS A 382 -15.66 16.80 22.79
C LYS A 382 -15.11 18.08 22.18
N LEU A 383 -13.90 18.01 21.63
CA LEU A 383 -13.31 19.01 20.75
C LEU A 383 -13.19 18.40 19.35
N ILE A 384 -13.88 18.99 18.36
CA ILE A 384 -13.95 18.45 16.98
C ILE A 384 -13.21 19.41 16.06
N VAL A 385 -12.18 18.89 15.39
CA VAL A 385 -11.47 19.57 14.29
C VAL A 385 -11.96 18.96 12.98
N GLN A 386 -12.61 19.76 12.14
CA GLN A 386 -13.04 19.31 10.82
C GLN A 386 -12.05 19.79 9.77
N ILE A 387 -11.52 18.84 9.01
CA ILE A 387 -10.50 19.11 7.98
C ILE A 387 -10.97 18.48 6.67
N GLU A 388 -10.89 19.26 5.59
CA GLU A 388 -11.17 18.83 4.22
C GLU A 388 -9.90 19.06 3.41
N VAL A 389 -9.52 18.10 2.56
CA VAL A 389 -8.31 18.16 1.72
C VAL A 389 -8.62 17.73 0.29
N ALA A 390 -8.06 18.42 -0.68
CA ALA A 390 -8.11 18.04 -2.08
C ALA A 390 -6.88 17.22 -2.44
N VAL A 391 -7.05 15.91 -2.64
CA VAL A 391 -5.94 15.00 -2.96
C VAL A 391 -5.65 14.93 -4.44
N LEU A 392 -4.40 14.64 -4.79
CA LEU A 392 -3.94 14.48 -6.16
C LEU A 392 -4.33 13.10 -6.70
N HIS A 393 -4.75 13.05 -7.97
CA HIS A 393 -5.05 11.81 -8.68
C HIS A 393 -4.04 11.60 -9.81
N ALA A 394 -3.59 10.36 -10.01
CA ALA A 394 -2.72 10.02 -11.13
C ALA A 394 -3.49 10.02 -12.46
N ALA A 395 -2.83 10.46 -13.53
CA ALA A 395 -3.31 10.26 -14.89
C ALA A 395 -2.88 8.86 -15.36
N GLU A 396 -3.84 7.95 -15.53
CA GLU A 396 -3.57 6.60 -16.08
C GLU A 396 -3.65 6.57 -17.61
N PHE A 397 -4.46 7.46 -18.20
CA PHE A 397 -4.71 7.53 -19.64
C PHE A 397 -4.39 8.91 -20.15
N ILE A 398 -3.53 8.97 -21.17
CA ILE A 398 -3.17 10.22 -21.86
C ILE A 398 -3.64 10.11 -23.29
N GLU A 399 -4.62 10.94 -23.67
CA GLU A 399 -5.08 11.05 -25.06
C GLU A 399 -4.33 12.21 -25.74
N VAL A 400 -3.58 11.89 -26.78
CA VAL A 400 -2.90 12.90 -27.61
C VAL A 400 -3.66 13.11 -28.88
N ARG A 401 -4.25 14.29 -29.06
CA ARG A 401 -4.92 14.70 -30.31
C ARG A 401 -3.98 15.52 -31.15
N LEU A 402 -3.65 15.01 -32.34
CA LEU A 402 -2.83 15.70 -33.32
C LEU A 402 -3.73 16.29 -34.41
N GLU A 403 -3.81 17.61 -34.49
CA GLU A 403 -4.48 18.31 -35.57
C GLU A 403 -3.43 18.75 -36.59
N LEU A 404 -3.49 18.21 -37.80
CA LEU A 404 -2.65 18.67 -38.90
C LEU A 404 -3.34 19.86 -39.57
N LEU A 405 -2.81 21.06 -39.31
CA LEU A 405 -3.20 22.27 -40.04
C LEU A 405 -2.53 22.21 -41.42
N THR A 406 -3.23 21.63 -42.41
CA THR A 406 -2.86 21.76 -43.82
C THR A 406 -3.18 23.20 -44.25
N GLY A 407 -2.17 24.06 -44.20
CA GLY A 407 -2.27 25.41 -44.75
C GLY A 407 -2.52 25.35 -46.25
N LEU A 408 -3.75 25.62 -46.66
CA LEU A 408 -4.03 25.98 -48.04
C LEU A 408 -3.34 27.31 -48.33
N ALA A 409 -2.15 27.25 -48.90
CA ALA A 409 -1.56 28.38 -49.56
C ALA A 409 -2.46 28.75 -50.76
N GLN A 410 -3.39 29.71 -50.57
CA GLN A 410 -4.03 30.39 -51.71
C GLN A 410 -2.96 31.20 -52.42
N VAL A 411 -2.41 30.66 -53.50
CA VAL A 411 -1.73 31.46 -54.49
C VAL A 411 -2.78 32.32 -55.19
N ARG A 412 -2.93 33.58 -54.78
CA ARG A 412 -3.63 34.57 -55.56
C ARG A 412 -2.77 34.87 -56.80
N GLY A 413 -3.13 34.27 -57.91
CA GLY A 413 -2.64 34.72 -59.20
C GLY A 413 -3.17 36.14 -59.47
N SER A 414 -2.28 37.10 -59.54
CA SER A 414 -2.56 38.42 -60.10
C SER A 414 -2.56 38.26 -61.64
N GLU A 415 -3.71 38.12 -62.22
CA GLU A 415 -3.86 38.45 -63.64
C GLU A 415 -3.88 39.97 -63.76
N THR A 416 -2.84 40.52 -64.35
CA THR A 416 -2.89 41.83 -64.94
C THR A 416 -2.99 41.67 -66.44
N SER A 417 -4.06 42.16 -67.03
CA SER A 417 -4.32 42.41 -68.47
C SER A 417 -3.40 43.43 -69.04
#